data_37cf44da1a3eca6d3cebad9efc2d1eed
#
_entry.id   37cf44da1a3eca6d3cebad9efc2d1eed
#
_cell.length_a   1.000
_cell.length_b   1.000
_cell.length_c   1.000
_cell.angle_alpha   90.00
_cell.angle_beta   90.00
_cell.angle_gamma   90.00
#
_symmetry.space_group_name_H-M   'P 1'
#
loop_
_entity.id
_entity.type
_entity.pdbx_description
1 polymer ?
#
loop_
_entity_poly.entity_id
_entity_poly.type
_entity_poly.pdbx_seq_one_letter_code
_entity_poly.pdbx_strand_id
1 'polypeptide(L)'
;MKHGFTTIIMALAGLGVALATHANAVTLTYNFLENGSTLGLGATSIFTEGGFSLTANGFLTAGGPTDLYAKSLGVGETGLGTTSDPSGEHEIVTTNFVQLTLPTSPPSAFGMVLLASVQQGEQAKVYFTTTPGTLTGATLIGTVTNSDSSITVPAGDQTGFIDITAGAANVLLEGATITTSVPDGGSTIALLGVALGGIEGVRRMLRARKA
;
A
#
# COMPACT_ATOMS: atom_id res chain seq x y z
N MET A 1 -36.12 -12.43 46.72
CA MET A 1 -35.73 -11.36 45.77
C MET A 1 -34.29 -11.54 45.25
N LYS A 2 -33.97 -12.65 44.57
CA LYS A 2 -32.59 -12.92 44.07
C LYS A 2 -32.47 -13.18 42.53
N HIS A 3 -33.60 -13.12 41.81
CA HIS A 3 -33.60 -13.50 40.38
C HIS A 3 -33.54 -12.33 39.36
N GLY A 4 -33.61 -11.07 39.81
CA GLY A 4 -33.61 -9.90 38.90
C GLY A 4 -32.25 -9.43 38.47
N PHE A 5 -31.18 -9.79 39.14
CA PHE A 5 -29.84 -9.26 38.88
C PHE A 5 -29.11 -9.94 37.73
N THR A 6 -29.35 -11.22 37.54
CA THR A 6 -28.66 -12.05 36.53
C THR A 6 -29.16 -11.75 35.11
N THR A 7 -30.45 -11.42 34.98
CA THR A 7 -31.04 -11.13 33.64
C THR A 7 -30.58 -9.82 33.05
N ILE A 8 -30.31 -8.80 33.88
CA ILE A 8 -29.85 -7.48 33.39
C ILE A 8 -28.37 -7.52 32.92
N ILE A 9 -27.54 -8.33 33.59
CA ILE A 9 -26.11 -8.46 33.17
C ILE A 9 -25.99 -9.21 31.86
N MET A 10 -26.84 -10.22 31.60
CA MET A 10 -26.84 -10.92 30.31
C MET A 10 -27.34 -10.04 29.14
N ALA A 11 -28.30 -9.13 29.37
CA ALA A 11 -28.77 -8.21 28.32
C ALA A 11 -27.71 -7.17 27.92
N LEU A 12 -26.86 -6.71 28.85
CA LEU A 12 -25.74 -5.79 28.50
C LEU A 12 -24.59 -6.52 27.79
N ALA A 13 -24.31 -7.76 28.13
CA ALA A 13 -23.29 -8.57 27.47
C ALA A 13 -23.69 -8.94 26.03
N GLY A 14 -24.98 -9.13 25.76
CA GLY A 14 -25.51 -9.43 24.43
C GLY A 14 -25.46 -8.25 23.45
N LEU A 15 -25.54 -7.03 23.94
CA LEU A 15 -25.50 -5.82 23.09
C LEU A 15 -24.08 -5.46 22.61
N GLY A 16 -23.06 -5.91 23.33
CA GLY A 16 -21.66 -5.63 22.99
C GLY A 16 -21.11 -6.44 21.80
N VAL A 17 -21.76 -7.51 21.39
CA VAL A 17 -21.25 -8.43 20.34
C VAL A 17 -21.73 -8.05 18.93
N ALA A 18 -22.72 -7.20 18.80
CA ALA A 18 -23.35 -6.90 17.50
C ALA A 18 -22.75 -5.68 16.74
N LEU A 19 -21.75 -5.01 17.30
CA LEU A 19 -21.06 -3.90 16.64
C LEU A 19 -19.80 -4.40 15.93
N ALA A 20 -19.99 -5.27 14.92
CA ALA A 20 -18.93 -5.56 13.97
C ALA A 20 -18.55 -4.26 13.26
N THR A 21 -17.34 -3.77 13.53
CA THR A 21 -16.78 -2.62 12.78
C THR A 21 -16.62 -3.04 11.33
N HIS A 22 -17.42 -2.51 10.43
CA HIS A 22 -17.19 -2.66 9.01
C HIS A 22 -16.00 -1.78 8.64
N ALA A 23 -14.90 -2.39 8.22
CA ALA A 23 -13.81 -1.67 7.58
C ALA A 23 -14.16 -1.49 6.10
N ASN A 24 -14.18 -0.26 5.62
CA ASN A 24 -14.35 0.01 4.20
C ASN A 24 -13.01 -0.15 3.49
N ALA A 25 -13.00 -0.92 2.39
CA ALA A 25 -11.86 -0.99 1.52
C ALA A 25 -11.77 0.27 0.66
N VAL A 26 -10.64 0.95 0.70
CA VAL A 26 -10.35 2.14 -0.13
C VAL A 26 -9.18 1.81 -1.03
N THR A 27 -9.31 2.12 -2.32
CA THR A 27 -8.21 2.02 -3.28
C THR A 27 -7.51 3.39 -3.38
N LEU A 28 -6.21 3.39 -3.18
CA LEU A 28 -5.34 4.56 -3.31
C LEU A 28 -4.45 4.37 -4.53
N THR A 29 -4.22 5.46 -5.28
CA THR A 29 -3.32 5.48 -6.44
C THR A 29 -2.13 6.36 -6.12
N TYR A 30 -0.95 5.75 -6.04
CA TYR A 30 0.31 6.46 -5.89
C TYR A 30 0.84 6.82 -7.26
N ASN A 31 1.17 8.09 -7.45
CA ASN A 31 1.90 8.57 -8.60
C ASN A 31 3.33 8.90 -8.16
N PHE A 32 4.32 8.29 -8.77
CA PHE A 32 5.73 8.50 -8.42
C PHE A 32 6.34 9.74 -9.07
N LEU A 33 5.52 10.54 -9.74
CA LEU A 33 5.89 11.86 -10.25
C LEU A 33 5.85 12.88 -9.11
N GLU A 34 6.98 13.21 -8.56
CA GLU A 34 7.06 14.36 -7.65
C GLU A 34 7.09 15.66 -8.44
N ASN A 35 5.91 16.29 -8.64
CA ASN A 35 5.75 17.70 -9.05
C ASN A 35 6.61 18.15 -10.24
N GLY A 36 6.89 17.27 -11.18
CA GLY A 36 7.62 17.60 -12.40
C GLY A 36 9.11 17.85 -12.23
N SER A 37 9.72 17.46 -11.11
CA SER A 37 11.16 17.64 -10.89
C SER A 37 11.93 16.32 -11.03
N THR A 38 13.06 16.37 -11.73
CA THR A 38 14.04 15.29 -11.82
C THR A 38 14.97 15.38 -10.61
N LEU A 39 14.78 14.54 -9.61
CA LEU A 39 15.57 14.54 -8.37
C LEU A 39 16.06 13.14 -8.02
N GLY A 40 17.30 13.05 -7.54
CA GLY A 40 17.77 11.85 -6.85
C GLY A 40 17.08 11.75 -5.47
N LEU A 41 16.40 10.63 -5.21
CA LEU A 41 15.60 10.43 -4.00
C LEU A 41 16.33 9.63 -2.92
N GLY A 42 17.61 9.24 -3.16
CA GLY A 42 18.31 8.26 -2.33
C GLY A 42 17.83 6.84 -2.60
N ALA A 43 18.41 5.86 -1.89
CA ALA A 43 18.08 4.45 -2.11
C ALA A 43 16.69 4.05 -1.63
N THR A 44 16.01 4.90 -0.86
CA THR A 44 14.67 4.68 -0.33
C THR A 44 13.87 5.97 -0.40
N SER A 45 12.65 5.88 -0.90
CA SER A 45 11.70 6.99 -0.92
C SER A 45 10.34 6.55 -0.42
N ILE A 46 9.62 7.46 0.25
CA ILE A 46 8.28 7.22 0.80
C ILE A 46 7.29 8.13 0.08
N PHE A 47 6.28 7.52 -0.51
CA PHE A 47 5.18 8.20 -1.19
C PHE A 47 3.93 8.10 -0.32
N THR A 48 3.21 9.20 -0.15
CA THR A 48 2.04 9.25 0.74
C THR A 48 0.81 9.68 -0.03
N GLU A 49 -0.26 8.88 0.06
CA GLU A 49 -1.56 9.17 -0.53
C GLU A 49 -2.66 8.85 0.49
N GLY A 50 -3.61 9.77 0.68
CA GLY A 50 -4.69 9.59 1.64
C GLY A 50 -4.27 9.33 3.09
N GLY A 51 -3.05 9.73 3.48
CA GLY A 51 -2.47 9.47 4.80
C GLY A 51 -1.79 8.11 4.95
N PHE A 52 -1.69 7.32 3.88
CA PHE A 52 -1.01 6.02 3.85
C PHE A 52 0.29 6.12 3.06
N SER A 53 1.33 5.41 3.51
CA SER A 53 2.66 5.49 2.94
C SER A 53 3.00 4.20 2.18
N LEU A 54 3.48 4.33 0.95
CA LEU A 54 4.09 3.29 0.14
C LEU A 54 5.59 3.55 0.07
N THR A 55 6.43 2.57 0.33
CA THR A 55 7.88 2.72 0.26
C THR A 55 8.40 2.11 -1.03
N ALA A 56 9.24 2.86 -1.75
CA ALA A 56 10.03 2.36 -2.87
C ALA A 56 11.51 2.30 -2.49
N ASN A 57 12.18 1.22 -2.88
CA ASN A 57 13.61 1.00 -2.67
C ASN A 57 14.28 0.65 -3.99
N GLY A 58 15.45 1.22 -4.26
CA GLY A 58 16.28 0.91 -5.41
C GLY A 58 17.34 -0.14 -5.06
N PHE A 59 17.50 -1.16 -5.92
CA PHE A 59 18.49 -2.22 -5.76
C PHE A 59 19.20 -2.54 -7.07
N LEU A 60 20.45 -3.03 -6.95
CA LEU A 60 21.17 -3.68 -8.03
C LEU A 60 20.79 -5.17 -8.08
N THR A 61 20.67 -5.76 -9.26
CA THR A 61 20.43 -7.21 -9.42
C THR A 61 21.57 -8.06 -8.89
N ALA A 62 22.79 -7.51 -8.87
CA ALA A 62 23.98 -8.13 -8.24
C ALA A 62 23.99 -8.03 -6.71
N GLY A 63 23.01 -7.34 -6.12
CA GLY A 63 22.89 -7.06 -4.69
C GLY A 63 23.39 -5.66 -4.31
N GLY A 64 22.79 -5.13 -3.24
CA GLY A 64 23.08 -3.79 -2.72
C GLY A 64 22.11 -2.71 -3.21
N PRO A 65 22.05 -1.58 -2.51
CA PRO A 65 21.18 -0.48 -2.84
C PRO A 65 21.67 0.33 -4.05
N THR A 66 20.73 0.98 -4.74
CA THR A 66 21.00 2.06 -5.72
C THR A 66 20.01 3.18 -5.49
N ASP A 67 20.40 4.42 -5.80
CA ASP A 67 19.51 5.56 -5.60
C ASP A 67 18.39 5.57 -6.63
N LEU A 68 17.22 5.93 -6.16
CA LEU A 68 16.02 6.18 -6.95
C LEU A 68 16.10 7.55 -7.63
N TYR A 69 15.45 7.67 -8.77
CA TYR A 69 15.40 8.90 -9.54
C TYR A 69 13.97 9.13 -10.03
N ALA A 70 13.37 10.28 -9.69
CA ALA A 70 12.10 10.70 -10.27
C ALA A 70 12.37 11.43 -11.58
N LYS A 71 11.98 10.82 -12.71
CA LYS A 71 12.13 11.37 -14.06
C LYS A 71 10.84 12.05 -14.51
N SER A 72 10.93 13.26 -15.03
CA SER A 72 9.80 14.00 -15.61
C SER A 72 10.28 14.81 -16.80
N LEU A 73 10.39 14.18 -17.96
CA LEU A 73 10.89 14.79 -19.20
C LEU A 73 9.80 15.02 -20.26
N GLY A 74 8.52 15.02 -19.87
CA GLY A 74 7.40 15.25 -20.80
C GLY A 74 6.64 13.97 -21.17
N VAL A 75 5.95 13.98 -22.30
CA VAL A 75 5.00 12.90 -22.67
C VAL A 75 5.70 11.56 -22.78
N GLY A 76 5.30 10.61 -21.92
CA GLY A 76 5.75 9.22 -21.99
C GLY A 76 7.04 8.89 -21.22
N GLU A 77 7.78 9.91 -20.73
CA GLU A 77 9.02 9.66 -19.97
C GLU A 77 8.94 10.22 -18.56
N THR A 78 7.94 9.76 -17.84
CA THR A 78 7.67 10.20 -16.48
C THR A 78 7.47 8.99 -15.57
N GLY A 79 8.17 8.98 -14.42
CA GLY A 79 8.08 7.90 -13.45
C GLY A 79 9.34 7.78 -12.59
N LEU A 80 9.38 6.71 -11.84
CA LEU A 80 10.49 6.36 -10.96
C LEU A 80 11.46 5.41 -11.69
N GLY A 81 12.71 5.79 -11.73
CA GLY A 81 13.83 4.97 -12.21
C GLY A 81 14.95 4.91 -11.19
N THR A 82 16.18 4.67 -11.64
CA THR A 82 17.36 4.55 -10.79
C THR A 82 18.54 5.33 -11.34
N THR A 83 19.45 5.77 -10.47
CA THR A 83 20.67 6.48 -10.89
C THR A 83 21.76 5.55 -11.45
N SER A 84 21.62 4.24 -11.27
CA SER A 84 22.59 3.22 -11.72
C SER A 84 22.42 2.80 -13.17
N ASP A 85 21.55 3.47 -13.92
CA ASP A 85 21.41 3.28 -15.36
C ASP A 85 22.68 3.73 -16.09
N PRO A 86 23.37 2.83 -16.85
CA PRO A 86 24.59 3.17 -17.58
C PRO A 86 24.38 4.15 -18.73
N SER A 87 23.17 4.30 -19.25
CA SER A 87 22.85 5.25 -20.31
C SER A 87 22.82 6.68 -19.81
N GLY A 88 22.63 6.88 -18.50
CA GLY A 88 22.45 8.20 -17.87
C GLY A 88 21.04 8.75 -18.02
N GLU A 89 20.09 7.97 -18.52
CA GLU A 89 18.67 8.35 -18.62
C GLU A 89 17.93 8.20 -17.32
N HIS A 90 18.56 7.53 -16.32
CA HIS A 90 18.04 7.32 -14.98
C HIS A 90 16.77 6.46 -14.94
N GLU A 91 16.71 5.45 -15.78
CA GLU A 91 15.61 4.50 -15.85
C GLU A 91 15.94 3.16 -15.17
N ILE A 92 14.95 2.30 -15.02
CA ILE A 92 15.13 0.94 -14.54
C ILE A 92 15.66 0.12 -15.72
N VAL A 93 16.81 -0.53 -15.54
CA VAL A 93 17.46 -1.40 -16.52
C VAL A 93 17.58 -2.84 -16.04
N THR A 94 18.11 -3.73 -16.84
CA THR A 94 18.24 -5.17 -16.50
C THR A 94 19.16 -5.46 -15.32
N THR A 95 20.03 -4.51 -14.94
CA THR A 95 21.01 -4.63 -13.84
C THR A 95 20.53 -4.02 -12.53
N ASN A 96 19.34 -3.44 -12.51
CA ASN A 96 18.73 -2.88 -11.32
C ASN A 96 17.22 -3.16 -11.26
N PHE A 97 16.60 -2.89 -10.12
CA PHE A 97 15.16 -2.98 -9.94
C PHE A 97 14.68 -2.02 -8.86
N VAL A 98 13.39 -1.68 -8.94
CA VAL A 98 12.68 -0.94 -7.89
C VAL A 98 11.78 -1.93 -7.15
N GLN A 99 11.87 -1.95 -5.83
CA GLN A 99 11.03 -2.77 -4.96
C GLN A 99 10.02 -1.89 -4.23
N LEU A 100 8.75 -2.23 -4.33
CA LEU A 100 7.67 -1.60 -3.59
C LEU A 100 7.35 -2.40 -2.32
N THR A 101 7.17 -1.68 -1.22
CA THR A 101 6.84 -2.24 0.10
C THR A 101 5.59 -1.58 0.65
N LEU A 102 4.60 -2.39 1.02
CA LEU A 102 3.35 -1.92 1.63
C LEU A 102 3.56 -1.41 3.05
N PRO A 103 2.70 -0.50 3.53
CA PRO A 103 2.65 -0.14 4.94
C PRO A 103 2.26 -1.37 5.79
N THR A 104 2.85 -1.46 6.97
CA THR A 104 2.55 -2.56 7.91
C THR A 104 1.21 -2.41 8.61
N SER A 105 0.66 -1.20 8.65
CA SER A 105 -0.62 -0.88 9.29
C SER A 105 -1.25 0.36 8.63
N PRO A 106 -2.54 0.33 8.30
CA PRO A 106 -3.45 -0.83 8.35
C PRO A 106 -3.11 -1.89 7.30
N PRO A 107 -3.69 -3.09 7.38
CA PRO A 107 -3.48 -4.12 6.36
C PRO A 107 -3.81 -3.59 4.97
N SER A 108 -2.87 -3.72 4.06
CA SER A 108 -2.97 -3.23 2.69
C SER A 108 -2.57 -4.33 1.71
N ALA A 109 -3.03 -4.20 0.48
CA ALA A 109 -2.75 -5.15 -0.60
C ALA A 109 -2.45 -4.39 -1.89
N PHE A 110 -1.50 -4.85 -2.69
CA PHE A 110 -1.25 -4.31 -4.02
C PHE A 110 -2.42 -4.61 -4.96
N GLY A 111 -2.83 -3.64 -5.76
CA GLY A 111 -3.83 -3.78 -6.81
C GLY A 111 -3.20 -3.87 -8.19
N MET A 112 -2.53 -2.81 -8.61
CA MET A 112 -1.89 -2.70 -9.93
C MET A 112 -0.54 -2.00 -9.82
N VAL A 113 0.36 -2.29 -10.77
CA VAL A 113 1.59 -1.56 -11.05
C VAL A 113 1.43 -0.87 -12.40
N LEU A 114 1.70 0.43 -12.46
CA LEU A 114 1.61 1.28 -13.64
C LEU A 114 3.01 1.51 -14.19
N LEU A 115 3.22 1.22 -15.46
CA LEU A 115 4.52 1.25 -16.13
C LEU A 115 4.50 2.27 -17.26
N ALA A 116 5.53 3.09 -17.33
CA ALA A 116 5.74 4.10 -18.37
C ALA A 116 7.09 3.92 -19.03
N SER A 117 7.31 4.67 -20.13
CA SER A 117 8.52 4.58 -20.96
C SER A 117 8.80 3.14 -21.45
N VAL A 118 7.74 2.38 -21.77
CA VAL A 118 7.90 1.06 -22.38
C VAL A 118 7.74 1.20 -23.89
N GLN A 119 8.78 1.66 -24.54
CA GLN A 119 8.79 1.96 -25.97
C GLN A 119 9.04 0.69 -26.83
N GLN A 120 9.08 0.87 -28.16
CA GLN A 120 9.34 -0.24 -29.07
C GLN A 120 10.72 -0.87 -28.83
N GLY A 121 10.76 -2.16 -28.55
CA GLY A 121 11.98 -2.90 -28.20
C GLY A 121 12.25 -2.98 -26.71
N GLU A 122 11.45 -2.32 -25.90
CA GLU A 122 11.57 -2.32 -24.43
C GLU A 122 10.61 -3.33 -23.78
N GLN A 123 10.98 -3.75 -22.60
CA GLN A 123 10.20 -4.72 -21.84
C GLN A 123 10.35 -4.42 -20.35
N ALA A 124 9.22 -4.27 -19.65
CA ALA A 124 9.14 -4.27 -18.21
C ALA A 124 8.71 -5.64 -17.69
N LYS A 125 9.28 -6.07 -16.58
CA LYS A 125 8.90 -7.27 -15.85
C LYS A 125 8.56 -6.91 -14.42
N VAL A 126 7.46 -7.47 -13.93
CA VAL A 126 7.01 -7.31 -12.56
C VAL A 126 7.02 -8.66 -11.87
N TYR A 127 7.66 -8.70 -10.70
CA TYR A 127 7.80 -9.91 -9.90
C TYR A 127 7.17 -9.70 -8.53
N PHE A 128 6.77 -10.82 -7.93
CA PHE A 128 6.41 -10.91 -6.52
C PHE A 128 7.52 -11.65 -5.76
N THR A 129 7.86 -11.17 -4.57
CA THR A 129 8.75 -11.87 -3.64
C THR A 129 8.33 -11.66 -2.19
N THR A 130 8.72 -12.58 -1.33
CA THR A 130 8.62 -12.43 0.13
C THR A 130 9.95 -12.04 0.76
N THR A 131 11.02 -11.93 -0.04
CA THR A 131 12.37 -11.60 0.42
C THR A 131 12.76 -10.21 -0.07
N PRO A 132 13.06 -9.26 0.83
CA PRO A 132 13.44 -7.92 0.41
C PRO A 132 14.84 -7.88 -0.24
N GLY A 133 15.00 -6.95 -1.20
CA GLY A 133 16.29 -6.60 -1.80
C GLY A 133 16.91 -7.64 -2.74
N THR A 134 16.13 -8.60 -3.23
CA THR A 134 16.61 -9.61 -4.17
C THR A 134 15.53 -10.11 -5.12
N LEU A 135 15.91 -10.39 -6.37
CA LEU A 135 15.07 -11.09 -7.34
C LEU A 135 15.23 -12.63 -7.26
N THR A 136 16.12 -13.14 -6.42
CA THR A 136 16.35 -14.58 -6.27
C THR A 136 15.11 -15.23 -5.66
N GLY A 137 14.52 -16.19 -6.37
CA GLY A 137 13.29 -16.87 -5.95
C GLY A 137 12.00 -16.04 -6.16
N ALA A 138 12.09 -14.87 -6.79
CA ALA A 138 10.92 -14.07 -7.12
C ALA A 138 10.08 -14.74 -8.22
N THR A 139 8.76 -14.63 -8.13
CA THR A 139 7.79 -15.14 -9.10
C THR A 139 7.41 -14.04 -10.09
N LEU A 140 7.58 -14.29 -11.39
CA LEU A 140 7.12 -13.37 -12.43
C LEU A 140 5.59 -13.32 -12.45
N ILE A 141 5.00 -12.15 -12.24
CA ILE A 141 3.56 -11.94 -12.27
C ILE A 141 3.07 -11.28 -13.56
N GLY A 142 3.95 -10.61 -14.29
CA GLY A 142 3.59 -10.02 -15.57
C GLY A 142 4.76 -9.40 -16.33
N THR A 143 4.51 -9.20 -17.62
CA THR A 143 5.43 -8.56 -18.55
C THR A 143 4.67 -7.59 -19.45
N VAL A 144 5.22 -6.40 -19.66
CA VAL A 144 4.72 -5.40 -20.61
C VAL A 144 5.79 -5.18 -21.65
N THR A 145 5.41 -5.06 -22.93
CA THR A 145 6.33 -4.85 -24.06
C THR A 145 5.76 -3.83 -25.04
N ASN A 146 6.62 -2.98 -25.55
CA ASN A 146 6.36 -2.04 -26.66
C ASN A 146 5.25 -1.02 -26.41
N SER A 147 4.76 -0.85 -25.21
CA SER A 147 3.77 0.19 -24.86
C SER A 147 3.63 0.34 -23.35
N ASP A 148 3.34 1.54 -22.91
CA ASP A 148 2.96 1.81 -21.53
C ASP A 148 1.70 1.03 -21.17
N SER A 149 1.66 0.44 -19.98
CA SER A 149 0.54 -0.37 -19.53
C SER A 149 0.59 -0.62 -18.02
N SER A 150 -0.35 -1.39 -17.53
CA SER A 150 -0.41 -1.80 -16.13
C SER A 150 -0.44 -3.32 -15.99
N ILE A 151 0.06 -3.80 -14.85
CA ILE A 151 -0.03 -5.21 -14.45
C ILE A 151 -0.85 -5.29 -13.17
N THR A 152 -1.94 -6.07 -13.22
CA THR A 152 -2.72 -6.40 -12.03
C THR A 152 -1.95 -7.41 -11.18
N VAL A 153 -1.79 -7.12 -9.90
CA VAL A 153 -1.15 -8.05 -8.95
C VAL A 153 -2.14 -9.14 -8.57
N PRO A 154 -1.81 -10.43 -8.79
CA PRO A 154 -2.71 -11.54 -8.44
C PRO A 154 -3.02 -11.58 -6.95
N ALA A 155 -4.21 -12.06 -6.58
CA ALA A 155 -4.69 -12.08 -5.20
C ALA A 155 -3.76 -12.84 -4.21
N GLY A 156 -2.98 -13.83 -4.68
CA GLY A 156 -1.99 -14.56 -3.88
C GLY A 156 -0.71 -13.79 -3.60
N ASP A 157 -0.41 -12.73 -4.40
CA ASP A 157 0.86 -12.02 -4.41
C ASP A 157 0.73 -10.58 -3.87
N GLN A 158 -0.40 -10.25 -3.25
CA GLN A 158 -0.74 -8.88 -2.89
C GLN A 158 -0.07 -8.34 -1.61
N THR A 159 0.52 -9.18 -0.78
CA THR A 159 0.99 -8.81 0.57
C THR A 159 2.50 -8.92 0.80
N GLY A 160 3.28 -9.25 -0.24
CA GLY A 160 4.74 -9.29 -0.18
C GLY A 160 5.38 -8.01 -0.72
N PHE A 161 6.49 -8.18 -1.42
CA PHE A 161 7.17 -7.12 -2.15
C PHE A 161 6.89 -7.26 -3.64
N ILE A 162 6.75 -6.13 -4.33
CA ILE A 162 6.63 -6.09 -5.78
C ILE A 162 7.92 -5.49 -6.34
N ASP A 163 8.58 -6.24 -7.20
CA ASP A 163 9.83 -5.84 -7.85
C ASP A 163 9.60 -5.54 -9.32
N ILE A 164 10.08 -4.40 -9.78
CA ILE A 164 9.99 -3.95 -11.16
C ILE A 164 11.41 -3.83 -11.73
N THR A 165 11.69 -4.53 -12.83
CA THR A 165 12.95 -4.46 -13.57
C THR A 165 12.70 -4.43 -15.07
N ALA A 166 13.67 -3.96 -15.85
CA ALA A 166 13.60 -4.14 -17.29
C ALA A 166 13.91 -5.59 -17.68
N GLY A 167 13.16 -6.10 -18.64
CA GLY A 167 13.48 -7.36 -19.31
C GLY A 167 14.32 -7.14 -20.56
N ALA A 168 14.19 -5.95 -21.18
CA ALA A 168 14.99 -5.47 -22.30
C ALA A 168 14.98 -3.93 -22.26
N ALA A 169 16.11 -3.33 -22.62
CA ALA A 169 16.35 -1.88 -22.59
C ALA A 169 16.06 -1.26 -21.21
N ASN A 170 15.30 -0.21 -21.14
CA ASN A 170 15.01 0.59 -19.95
C ASN A 170 13.52 0.89 -19.84
N VAL A 171 13.01 1.12 -18.63
CA VAL A 171 11.61 1.38 -18.35
C VAL A 171 11.46 2.27 -17.12
N LEU A 172 10.28 2.86 -16.92
CA LEU A 172 9.94 3.64 -15.74
C LEU A 172 8.74 3.04 -14.99
N LEU A 173 8.73 3.21 -13.70
CA LEU A 173 7.60 2.91 -12.84
C LEU A 173 6.77 4.18 -12.63
N GLU A 174 5.60 4.28 -13.29
CA GLU A 174 4.73 5.45 -13.21
C GLU A 174 4.01 5.56 -11.86
N GLY A 175 3.50 4.42 -11.37
CA GLY A 175 2.72 4.40 -10.14
C GLY A 175 2.33 3.00 -9.69
N ALA A 176 1.56 2.97 -8.61
CA ALA A 176 0.94 1.75 -8.10
C ALA A 176 -0.40 2.04 -7.44
N THR A 177 -1.30 1.07 -7.45
CA THR A 177 -2.50 1.12 -6.63
C THR A 177 -2.39 0.15 -5.47
N ILE A 178 -2.89 0.57 -4.32
CA ILE A 178 -3.09 -0.30 -3.16
C ILE A 178 -4.53 -0.24 -2.70
N THR A 179 -5.02 -1.33 -2.14
CA THR A 179 -6.28 -1.38 -1.41
C THR A 179 -5.97 -1.52 0.07
N THR A 180 -6.54 -0.65 0.88
CA THR A 180 -6.35 -0.64 2.34
C THR A 180 -7.69 -0.61 3.05
N SER A 181 -7.74 -1.15 4.28
CA SER A 181 -8.91 -1.10 5.12
C SER A 181 -8.87 0.16 5.98
N VAL A 182 -9.86 1.03 5.81
CA VAL A 182 -10.02 2.22 6.65
C VAL A 182 -11.08 1.92 7.70
N PRO A 183 -10.78 2.05 9.02
CA PRO A 183 -11.81 1.94 10.04
C PRO A 183 -12.91 2.97 9.79
N ASP A 184 -14.16 2.52 9.77
CA ASP A 184 -15.29 3.44 9.65
C ASP A 184 -15.37 4.33 10.90
N GLY A 185 -15.13 5.64 10.70
CA GLY A 185 -15.26 6.64 11.77
C GLY A 185 -16.65 6.66 12.41
N GLY A 186 -17.70 6.27 11.66
CA GLY A 186 -19.06 6.12 12.17
C GLY A 186 -19.18 5.05 13.25
N SER A 187 -18.47 3.93 13.12
CA SER A 187 -18.47 2.87 14.12
C SER A 187 -17.79 3.31 15.43
N THR A 188 -16.74 4.11 15.35
CA THR A 188 -16.06 4.66 16.52
C THR A 188 -16.95 5.64 17.29
N ILE A 189 -17.70 6.50 16.59
CA ILE A 189 -18.65 7.43 17.19
C ILE A 189 -19.81 6.67 17.82
N ALA A 190 -20.35 5.64 17.15
CA ALA A 190 -21.41 4.81 17.67
C ALA A 190 -20.98 4.06 18.95
N LEU A 191 -19.78 3.46 18.95
CA LEU A 191 -19.19 2.80 20.11
C LEU A 191 -19.02 3.78 21.29
N LEU A 192 -18.51 4.99 21.02
CA LEU A 192 -18.35 6.02 22.05
C LEU A 192 -19.73 6.45 22.58
N GLY A 193 -20.73 6.61 21.73
CA GLY A 193 -22.11 6.94 22.10
C GLY A 193 -22.73 5.85 23.01
N VAL A 194 -22.56 4.56 22.65
CA VAL A 194 -23.03 3.44 23.46
C VAL A 194 -22.30 3.37 24.81
N ALA A 195 -20.98 3.56 24.82
CA ALA A 195 -20.20 3.57 26.05
C ALA A 195 -20.62 4.70 27.00
N LEU A 196 -20.77 5.92 26.50
CA LEU A 196 -21.23 7.07 27.31
C LEU A 196 -22.67 6.91 27.79
N GLY A 197 -23.58 6.43 26.93
CA GLY A 197 -24.97 6.11 27.28
C GLY A 197 -25.07 5.02 28.35
N GLY A 198 -24.20 3.99 28.23
CA GLY A 198 -24.10 2.91 29.24
C GLY A 198 -23.66 3.42 30.60
N ILE A 199 -22.64 4.28 30.65
CA ILE A 199 -22.13 4.89 31.90
C ILE A 199 -23.23 5.73 32.56
N GLU A 200 -23.94 6.55 31.80
CA GLU A 200 -25.01 7.40 32.35
C GLU A 200 -26.21 6.54 32.82
N GLY A 201 -26.54 5.48 32.11
CA GLY A 201 -27.58 4.51 32.53
C GLY A 201 -27.25 3.87 33.89
N VAL A 202 -26.02 3.39 34.06
CA VAL A 202 -25.55 2.84 35.33
C VAL A 202 -25.57 3.87 36.45
N ARG A 203 -25.15 5.09 36.18
CA ARG A 203 -25.15 6.21 37.12
C ARG A 203 -26.57 6.54 37.61
N ARG A 204 -27.56 6.58 36.71
CA ARG A 204 -28.97 6.81 37.08
C ARG A 204 -29.53 5.68 37.94
N MET A 205 -29.24 4.42 37.59
CA MET A 205 -29.64 3.27 38.40
C MET A 205 -29.09 3.31 39.82
N LEU A 206 -27.82 3.67 40.00
CA LEU A 206 -27.18 3.77 41.30
C LEU A 206 -27.77 4.92 42.14
N ARG A 207 -28.17 6.03 41.53
CA ARG A 207 -28.86 7.12 42.21
C ARG A 207 -30.27 6.74 42.69
N ALA A 208 -31.04 6.04 41.84
CA ALA A 208 -32.38 5.60 42.18
C ALA A 208 -32.44 4.57 43.33
N ARG A 209 -31.33 3.90 43.61
CA ARG A 209 -31.24 2.94 44.74
C ARG A 209 -30.91 3.61 46.07
N LYS A 210 -30.49 4.87 46.08
CA LYS A 210 -30.17 5.62 47.31
C LYS A 210 -31.29 6.53 47.80
N ALA A 211 -32.33 6.67 46.97
CA ALA A 211 -33.58 7.34 47.36
C ALA A 211 -34.63 6.31 47.82
#